data_dbe8e0d1761d9567130a92f280b38076
#
_entry.id   dbe8e0d1761d9567130a92f280b38076
#
_cell.length_a   1.000
_cell.length_b   1.000
_cell.length_c   1.000
_cell.angle_alpha   90.00
_cell.angle_beta   90.00
_cell.angle_gamma   90.00
#
_symmetry.space_group_name_H-M   'P 1'
#
loop_
_entity.id
_entity.type
_entity.pdbx_description
1 polymer ?
#
loop_
_entity_poly.entity_id
_entity_poly.type
_entity_poly.pdbx_seq_one_letter_code
_entity_poly.pdbx_strand_id
1 'polypeptide(L)'
;MLLGTASALPAEENILARQLLCGVLRAAVGSRELTVGTSIGQVAQALLNRARPPGGEDTSADLVYEGLAARFALGYVPAAGAMRDALRQIAQDQDLTAAQSVLLLVWLVMEDLWDDDFESTTWPRLTAANRVRGALPSVWVGLASSAVTEARHGNFGAAESMFDEAISLSVAVGAHSQVAWSVFTEFRAWQGHEAQTRLMADTLMREWSGERWYGSSTNFALMALTILDLSLGQYSTALAHARRVAQDDPPGHGSRVLPDLIEAAIRAGQEPAAAAVLDTLEARASAAGTPWALAVLARSRAVALAGSAEAETSYQDALRRFAATPLSAEMARTRLLYGEWLRRRRRRKDASEQLAGALSAFTRIGTAAFAQRAGRELAATGVGPATTVPAPPEALTPQERRIAELAARGMNNAEISQQPFINASTVDYHLSKAFRKLGITSRRRLRDKLGR
;
A
#
# COMPACT_ATOMS: atom_id res chain seq x y z
N MET A 1 -23.38 -3.61 -24.16
CA MET A 1 -23.46 -2.88 -25.44
C MET A 1 -22.06 -2.69 -26.06
N LEU A 2 -21.13 -1.94 -25.48
CA LEU A 2 -19.81 -1.67 -26.09
C LEU A 2 -18.99 -2.93 -26.43
N LEU A 3 -18.98 -3.95 -25.58
CA LEU A 3 -18.29 -5.22 -25.87
C LEU A 3 -18.85 -5.88 -27.13
N GLY A 4 -20.20 -5.96 -27.26
CA GLY A 4 -20.86 -6.51 -28.45
C GLY A 4 -20.51 -5.72 -29.71
N THR A 5 -20.52 -4.39 -29.64
CA THR A 5 -20.10 -3.53 -30.75
C THR A 5 -18.66 -3.79 -31.15
N ALA A 6 -17.72 -3.79 -30.20
CA ALA A 6 -16.30 -4.02 -30.49
C ALA A 6 -16.05 -5.42 -31.06
N SER A 7 -16.78 -6.44 -30.58
CA SER A 7 -16.67 -7.81 -31.06
C SER A 7 -17.23 -8.02 -32.47
N ALA A 8 -18.22 -7.21 -32.87
CA ALA A 8 -18.87 -7.26 -34.19
C ALA A 8 -18.10 -6.51 -35.29
N LEU A 9 -17.12 -5.69 -34.94
CA LEU A 9 -16.32 -4.96 -35.94
C LEU A 9 -15.51 -5.94 -36.83
N PRO A 10 -15.47 -5.70 -38.14
CA PRO A 10 -14.71 -6.54 -39.07
C PRO A 10 -13.19 -6.43 -38.82
N ALA A 11 -12.43 -7.37 -39.37
CA ALA A 11 -10.97 -7.42 -39.19
C ALA A 11 -10.26 -6.16 -39.72
N GLU A 12 -10.82 -5.49 -40.70
CA GLU A 12 -10.32 -4.21 -41.28
C GLU A 12 -10.37 -3.07 -40.27
N GLU A 13 -11.30 -3.11 -39.30
CA GLU A 13 -11.44 -2.10 -38.24
C GLU A 13 -10.80 -2.55 -36.91
N ASN A 14 -9.81 -3.41 -36.99
CA ASN A 14 -9.17 -4.01 -35.81
C ASN A 14 -8.57 -2.99 -34.83
N ILE A 15 -8.02 -1.88 -35.33
CA ILE A 15 -7.48 -0.79 -34.50
C ILE A 15 -8.60 -0.19 -33.64
N LEU A 16 -9.73 0.18 -34.28
CA LEU A 16 -10.87 0.73 -33.58
C LEU A 16 -11.45 -0.27 -32.54
N ALA A 17 -11.57 -1.54 -32.93
CA ALA A 17 -12.03 -2.60 -32.06
C ALA A 17 -11.15 -2.72 -30.81
N ARG A 18 -9.83 -2.71 -30.96
CA ARG A 18 -8.89 -2.75 -29.83
C ARG A 18 -9.01 -1.50 -28.94
N GLN A 19 -9.09 -0.31 -29.50
CA GLN A 19 -9.28 0.93 -28.74
C GLN A 19 -10.55 0.92 -27.91
N LEU A 20 -11.67 0.44 -28.48
CA LEU A 20 -12.92 0.27 -27.77
C LEU A 20 -12.79 -0.74 -26.64
N LEU A 21 -12.15 -1.90 -26.88
CA LEU A 21 -11.93 -2.93 -25.85
C LEU A 21 -11.02 -2.45 -24.73
N CYS A 22 -9.97 -1.68 -25.02
CA CYS A 22 -9.14 -1.02 -24.00
C CYS A 22 -9.97 -0.06 -23.14
N GLY A 23 -10.83 0.74 -23.76
CA GLY A 23 -11.75 1.62 -23.04
C GLY A 23 -12.75 0.87 -22.17
N VAL A 24 -13.31 -0.23 -22.67
CA VAL A 24 -14.23 -1.12 -21.91
C VAL A 24 -13.47 -1.80 -20.76
N LEU A 25 -12.26 -2.31 -20.99
CA LEU A 25 -11.45 -2.93 -19.94
C LEU A 25 -11.12 -1.94 -18.83
N ARG A 26 -10.71 -0.72 -19.17
CA ARG A 26 -10.47 0.35 -18.19
C ARG A 26 -11.70 0.67 -17.36
N ALA A 27 -12.86 0.78 -18.01
CA ALA A 27 -14.13 1.01 -17.32
C ALA A 27 -14.50 -0.17 -16.39
N ALA A 28 -14.32 -1.42 -16.86
CA ALA A 28 -14.61 -2.61 -16.08
C ALA A 28 -13.66 -2.76 -14.88
N VAL A 29 -12.39 -2.40 -15.02
CA VAL A 29 -11.42 -2.37 -13.90
C VAL A 29 -11.87 -1.36 -12.84
N GLY A 30 -12.37 -0.18 -13.23
CA GLY A 30 -12.85 0.83 -12.31
C GLY A 30 -14.16 0.45 -11.62
N SER A 31 -15.12 -0.09 -12.37
CA SER A 31 -16.47 -0.41 -11.87
C SER A 31 -16.59 -1.78 -11.20
N ARG A 32 -15.73 -2.75 -11.54
CA ARG A 32 -15.70 -4.11 -10.96
C ARG A 32 -17.08 -4.73 -10.73
N GLU A 33 -17.51 -4.86 -9.47
CA GLU A 33 -18.80 -5.45 -9.07
C GLU A 33 -20.03 -4.72 -9.65
N LEU A 34 -19.87 -3.46 -10.07
CA LEU A 34 -20.92 -2.69 -10.72
C LEU A 34 -21.04 -2.96 -12.22
N THR A 35 -20.20 -3.82 -12.79
CA THR A 35 -20.25 -4.18 -14.20
C THR A 35 -21.41 -5.15 -14.45
N VAL A 36 -22.38 -4.71 -15.26
CA VAL A 36 -23.59 -5.47 -15.55
C VAL A 36 -23.56 -6.00 -16.98
N GLY A 37 -23.96 -7.27 -17.17
CA GLY A 37 -24.16 -7.88 -18.49
C GLY A 37 -22.91 -8.40 -19.17
N THR A 38 -21.73 -8.27 -18.56
CA THR A 38 -20.46 -8.89 -19.00
C THR A 38 -19.53 -9.05 -17.83
N SER A 39 -18.56 -9.94 -17.93
CA SER A 39 -17.47 -10.05 -16.96
C SER A 39 -16.20 -9.39 -17.48
N ILE A 40 -15.33 -8.93 -16.56
CA ILE A 40 -14.03 -8.38 -16.93
C ILE A 40 -13.17 -9.39 -17.68
N GLY A 41 -13.27 -10.68 -17.32
CA GLY A 41 -12.60 -11.77 -18.04
C GLY A 41 -13.05 -11.92 -19.49
N GLN A 42 -14.36 -11.74 -19.78
CA GLN A 42 -14.87 -11.75 -21.16
C GLN A 42 -14.32 -10.57 -21.98
N VAL A 43 -14.23 -9.37 -21.39
CA VAL A 43 -13.64 -8.20 -22.04
C VAL A 43 -12.14 -8.43 -22.31
N ALA A 44 -11.43 -8.93 -21.31
CA ALA A 44 -10.01 -9.26 -21.40
C ALA A 44 -9.73 -10.30 -22.50
N GLN A 45 -10.51 -11.38 -22.53
CA GLN A 45 -10.39 -12.41 -23.56
C GLN A 45 -10.68 -11.86 -24.96
N ALA A 46 -11.69 -10.99 -25.10
CA ALA A 46 -11.99 -10.34 -26.38
C ALA A 46 -10.83 -9.46 -26.85
N LEU A 47 -10.16 -8.76 -25.94
CA LEU A 47 -8.98 -7.95 -26.28
C LEU A 47 -7.79 -8.82 -26.73
N LEU A 48 -7.50 -9.91 -26.02
CA LEU A 48 -6.43 -10.86 -26.37
C LEU A 48 -6.66 -11.57 -27.71
N ASN A 49 -7.91 -11.81 -28.06
CA ASN A 49 -8.28 -12.47 -29.32
C ASN A 49 -8.14 -11.54 -30.55
N ARG A 50 -8.00 -10.23 -30.34
CA ARG A 50 -7.81 -9.28 -31.45
C ARG A 50 -6.32 -9.18 -31.79
N ALA A 51 -5.98 -9.50 -33.04
CA ALA A 51 -4.61 -9.39 -33.53
C ALA A 51 -4.08 -7.98 -33.39
N ARG A 52 -2.78 -7.85 -33.16
CA ARG A 52 -2.10 -6.55 -33.21
C ARG A 52 -2.06 -6.05 -34.66
N PRO A 53 -2.18 -4.73 -34.89
CA PRO A 53 -2.04 -4.17 -36.23
C PRO A 53 -0.64 -4.49 -36.79
N PRO A 54 -0.50 -4.97 -38.02
CA PRO A 54 0.79 -5.20 -38.60
C PRO A 54 1.54 -3.84 -38.82
N GLY A 55 2.80 -3.77 -38.35
CA GLY A 55 3.67 -2.61 -38.54
C GLY A 55 3.47 -1.44 -37.58
N GLY A 56 2.62 -1.55 -36.58
CA GLY A 56 2.53 -0.58 -35.49
C GLY A 56 3.53 -0.89 -34.38
N GLU A 57 4.27 0.12 -33.93
CA GLU A 57 5.01 0.00 -32.67
C GLU A 57 4.01 0.01 -31.49
N ASP A 58 4.13 -0.99 -30.61
CA ASP A 58 3.30 -1.02 -29.39
C ASP A 58 3.68 0.16 -28.51
N THR A 59 2.68 0.91 -28.09
CA THR A 59 2.89 1.92 -27.05
C THR A 59 2.98 1.23 -25.68
N SER A 60 3.64 1.88 -24.74
CA SER A 60 3.67 1.39 -23.35
C SER A 60 2.26 1.22 -22.77
N ALA A 61 1.27 2.01 -23.21
CA ALA A 61 -0.14 1.84 -22.83
C ALA A 61 -0.74 0.53 -23.37
N ASP A 62 -0.44 0.15 -24.61
CA ASP A 62 -0.92 -1.10 -25.21
C ASP A 62 -0.42 -2.31 -24.42
N LEU A 63 0.85 -2.31 -24.03
CA LEU A 63 1.45 -3.37 -23.21
C LEU A 63 0.80 -3.47 -21.83
N VAL A 64 0.46 -2.34 -21.20
CA VAL A 64 -0.26 -2.34 -19.92
C VAL A 64 -1.65 -2.96 -20.07
N TYR A 65 -2.39 -2.60 -21.12
CA TYR A 65 -3.70 -3.20 -21.39
C TYR A 65 -3.61 -4.71 -21.64
N GLU A 66 -2.62 -5.16 -22.41
CA GLU A 66 -2.42 -6.58 -22.69
C GLU A 66 -2.00 -7.37 -21.45
N GLY A 67 -1.09 -6.82 -20.63
CA GLY A 67 -0.69 -7.42 -19.37
C GLY A 67 -1.87 -7.61 -18.41
N LEU A 68 -2.72 -6.59 -18.29
CA LEU A 68 -3.94 -6.70 -17.47
C LEU A 68 -4.99 -7.60 -18.10
N ALA A 69 -5.16 -7.59 -19.42
CA ALA A 69 -6.06 -8.54 -20.09
C ALA A 69 -5.61 -9.98 -19.85
N ALA A 70 -4.32 -10.28 -19.97
CA ALA A 70 -3.78 -11.59 -19.62
C ALA A 70 -4.02 -11.94 -18.15
N ARG A 71 -3.86 -10.97 -17.23
CA ARG A 71 -4.12 -11.15 -15.80
C ARG A 71 -5.56 -11.55 -15.49
N PHE A 72 -6.54 -10.96 -16.19
CA PHE A 72 -7.96 -11.28 -16.00
C PHE A 72 -8.44 -12.50 -16.76
N ALA A 73 -7.86 -12.80 -17.94
CA ALA A 73 -8.30 -13.89 -18.79
C ALA A 73 -7.55 -15.21 -18.50
N LEU A 74 -6.25 -15.14 -18.22
CA LEU A 74 -5.38 -16.31 -18.09
C LEU A 74 -4.90 -16.56 -16.65
N GLY A 75 -5.09 -15.57 -15.77
CA GLY A 75 -4.62 -15.60 -14.40
C GLY A 75 -3.22 -14.98 -14.22
N TYR A 76 -2.77 -14.93 -12.96
CA TYR A 76 -1.56 -14.18 -12.58
C TYR A 76 -0.27 -14.71 -13.21
N VAL A 77 0.01 -16.01 -13.06
CA VAL A 77 1.29 -16.61 -13.46
C VAL A 77 1.56 -16.45 -14.96
N PRO A 78 0.62 -16.76 -15.87
CA PRO A 78 0.80 -16.54 -17.30
C PRO A 78 0.97 -15.05 -17.67
N ALA A 79 0.34 -14.14 -16.91
CA ALA A 79 0.37 -12.70 -17.19
C ALA A 79 1.62 -11.99 -16.69
N ALA A 80 2.31 -12.54 -15.67
CA ALA A 80 3.41 -11.84 -14.98
C ALA A 80 4.54 -11.40 -15.93
N GLY A 81 4.83 -12.18 -16.96
CA GLY A 81 5.80 -11.82 -18.01
C GLY A 81 5.40 -10.55 -18.75
N ALA A 82 4.19 -10.53 -19.31
CA ALA A 82 3.65 -9.40 -20.06
C ALA A 82 3.53 -8.13 -19.19
N MET A 83 3.08 -8.28 -17.95
CA MET A 83 3.02 -7.16 -16.99
C MET A 83 4.41 -6.57 -16.70
N ARG A 84 5.42 -7.40 -16.52
CA ARG A 84 6.80 -6.97 -16.27
C ARG A 84 7.40 -6.28 -17.50
N ASP A 85 7.13 -6.80 -18.70
CA ASP A 85 7.59 -6.19 -19.95
C ASP A 85 6.97 -4.81 -20.16
N ALA A 86 5.69 -4.63 -19.81
CA ALA A 86 5.02 -3.33 -19.82
C ALA A 86 5.72 -2.31 -18.90
N LEU A 87 6.02 -2.67 -17.64
CA LEU A 87 6.73 -1.77 -16.72
C LEU A 87 8.15 -1.47 -17.21
N ARG A 88 8.87 -2.47 -17.73
CA ARG A 88 10.22 -2.30 -18.27
C ARG A 88 10.22 -1.32 -19.46
N GLN A 89 9.25 -1.44 -20.37
CA GLN A 89 9.11 -0.51 -21.48
C GLN A 89 8.90 0.92 -20.98
N ILE A 90 7.96 1.12 -20.04
CA ILE A 90 7.72 2.45 -19.44
C ILE A 90 8.98 3.02 -18.78
N ALA A 91 9.75 2.18 -18.07
CA ALA A 91 10.98 2.62 -17.43
C ALA A 91 12.05 3.11 -18.43
N GLN A 92 12.07 2.53 -19.62
CA GLN A 92 13.00 2.86 -20.72
C GLN A 92 12.50 4.00 -21.61
N ASP A 93 11.18 4.26 -21.62
CA ASP A 93 10.60 5.31 -22.46
C ASP A 93 11.11 6.70 -22.05
N GLN A 94 11.51 7.48 -23.05
CA GLN A 94 11.79 8.90 -22.88
C GLN A 94 10.49 9.73 -22.94
N ASP A 95 9.56 9.35 -23.80
CA ASP A 95 8.21 9.94 -23.88
C ASP A 95 7.22 9.11 -23.07
N LEU A 96 6.85 9.62 -21.90
CA LEU A 96 5.92 8.99 -20.98
C LEU A 96 4.44 9.25 -21.31
N THR A 97 4.13 9.87 -22.44
CA THR A 97 2.74 10.30 -22.79
C THR A 97 1.76 9.14 -22.81
N ALA A 98 2.15 8.03 -23.42
CA ALA A 98 1.30 6.83 -23.49
C ALA A 98 1.01 6.26 -22.08
N ALA A 99 2.04 6.06 -21.27
CA ALA A 99 1.91 5.56 -19.91
C ALA A 99 1.06 6.48 -19.01
N GLN A 100 1.17 7.80 -19.20
CA GLN A 100 0.36 8.78 -18.47
C GLN A 100 -1.14 8.63 -18.71
N SER A 101 -1.55 8.22 -19.91
CA SER A 101 -2.96 8.01 -20.27
C SER A 101 -3.61 6.85 -19.50
N VAL A 102 -2.80 5.94 -18.98
CA VAL A 102 -3.20 4.71 -18.27
C VAL A 102 -2.61 4.59 -16.86
N LEU A 103 -2.29 5.72 -16.22
CA LEU A 103 -1.55 5.79 -14.96
C LEU A 103 -2.11 4.87 -13.85
N LEU A 104 -3.45 4.83 -13.69
CA LEU A 104 -4.08 3.93 -12.71
C LEU A 104 -3.84 2.45 -13.02
N LEU A 105 -3.82 2.08 -14.31
CA LEU A 105 -3.57 0.70 -14.72
C LEU A 105 -2.10 0.33 -14.51
N VAL A 106 -1.17 1.27 -14.73
CA VAL A 106 0.26 1.11 -14.42
C VAL A 106 0.43 0.86 -12.92
N TRP A 107 -0.26 1.63 -12.09
CA TRP A 107 -0.25 1.43 -10.63
C TRP A 107 -0.70 0.01 -10.24
N LEU A 108 -1.80 -0.49 -10.83
CA LEU A 108 -2.28 -1.86 -10.56
C LEU A 108 -1.25 -2.91 -10.94
N VAL A 109 -0.56 -2.74 -12.06
CA VAL A 109 0.47 -3.69 -12.54
C VAL A 109 1.68 -3.71 -11.62
N MET A 110 2.21 -2.53 -11.24
CA MET A 110 3.38 -2.46 -10.36
C MET A 110 3.09 -3.03 -8.96
N GLU A 111 1.90 -2.75 -8.40
CA GLU A 111 1.46 -3.30 -7.11
C GLU A 111 1.26 -4.82 -7.17
N ASP A 112 0.71 -5.36 -8.28
CA ASP A 112 0.49 -6.80 -8.44
C ASP A 112 1.82 -7.56 -8.55
N LEU A 113 2.87 -6.91 -9.09
CA LEU A 113 4.21 -7.46 -9.22
C LEU A 113 5.12 -7.20 -8.01
N TRP A 114 4.68 -6.45 -7.00
CA TRP A 114 5.55 -5.97 -5.91
C TRP A 114 6.82 -5.28 -6.45
N ASP A 115 6.68 -4.38 -7.42
CA ASP A 115 7.81 -3.73 -8.09
C ASP A 115 8.18 -2.40 -7.43
N ASP A 116 8.87 -2.49 -6.28
CA ASP A 116 9.35 -1.34 -5.51
C ASP A 116 10.40 -0.50 -6.28
N ASP A 117 11.17 -1.12 -7.16
CA ASP A 117 12.14 -0.40 -8.00
C ASP A 117 11.43 0.54 -8.98
N PHE A 118 10.39 0.05 -9.67
CA PHE A 118 9.56 0.88 -10.54
C PHE A 118 8.85 1.99 -9.74
N GLU A 119 8.31 1.66 -8.56
CA GLU A 119 7.66 2.63 -7.67
C GLU A 119 8.62 3.76 -7.26
N SER A 120 9.88 3.43 -6.98
CA SER A 120 10.86 4.37 -6.46
C SER A 120 11.53 5.20 -7.55
N THR A 121 11.68 4.68 -8.75
CA THR A 121 12.47 5.30 -9.82
C THR A 121 11.62 5.89 -10.94
N THR A 122 10.66 5.12 -11.45
CA THR A 122 9.89 5.49 -12.63
C THR A 122 8.61 6.25 -12.29
N TRP A 123 7.92 5.85 -11.22
CA TRP A 123 6.68 6.50 -10.80
C TRP A 123 6.82 7.99 -10.48
N PRO A 124 7.87 8.46 -9.79
CA PRO A 124 8.12 9.90 -9.60
C PRO A 124 8.34 10.65 -10.92
N ARG A 125 8.98 10.02 -11.92
CA ARG A 125 9.15 10.61 -13.26
C ARG A 125 7.81 10.81 -13.97
N LEU A 126 6.91 9.82 -13.90
CA LEU A 126 5.53 9.92 -14.41
C LEU A 126 4.76 11.05 -13.71
N THR A 127 4.86 11.15 -12.40
CA THR A 127 4.21 12.20 -11.60
C THR A 127 4.74 13.59 -11.97
N ALA A 128 6.07 13.75 -12.10
CA ALA A 128 6.70 15.00 -12.50
C ALA A 128 6.30 15.43 -13.93
N ALA A 129 6.26 14.48 -14.88
CA ALA A 129 5.85 14.75 -16.25
C ALA A 129 4.37 15.20 -16.34
N ASN A 130 3.47 14.61 -15.50
CA ASN A 130 2.08 15.06 -15.37
C ASN A 130 1.99 16.48 -14.79
N ARG A 131 2.85 16.82 -13.83
CA ARG A 131 2.89 18.16 -13.23
C ARG A 131 3.29 19.23 -14.26
N VAL A 132 4.32 18.95 -15.07
CA VAL A 132 4.77 19.87 -16.15
C VAL A 132 3.65 20.12 -17.17
N ARG A 133 2.82 19.11 -17.46
CA ARG A 133 1.69 19.24 -18.40
C ARG A 133 0.44 19.88 -17.79
N GLY A 134 0.41 20.15 -16.50
CA GLY A 134 -0.76 20.63 -15.78
C GLY A 134 -1.87 19.59 -15.66
N ALA A 135 -1.57 18.29 -15.80
CA ALA A 135 -2.52 17.19 -15.66
C ALA A 135 -2.81 16.91 -14.18
N LEU A 136 -3.39 17.89 -13.47
CA LEU A 136 -3.60 17.85 -12.03
C LEU A 136 -4.35 16.59 -11.53
N PRO A 137 -5.37 16.05 -12.25
CA PRO A 137 -5.99 14.78 -11.87
C PRO A 137 -5.02 13.59 -11.83
N SER A 138 -3.98 13.58 -12.66
CA SER A 138 -2.96 12.53 -12.65
C SER A 138 -1.88 12.81 -11.60
N VAL A 139 -1.60 14.07 -11.30
CA VAL A 139 -0.62 14.47 -10.28
C VAL A 139 -1.07 14.02 -8.88
N TRP A 140 -2.34 14.23 -8.51
CA TRP A 140 -2.80 13.79 -7.19
C TRP A 140 -2.76 12.27 -7.04
N VAL A 141 -3.08 11.48 -8.08
CA VAL A 141 -2.92 10.02 -8.08
C VAL A 141 -1.46 9.64 -7.89
N GLY A 142 -0.56 10.31 -8.63
CA GLY A 142 0.87 10.10 -8.52
C GLY A 142 1.41 10.37 -7.11
N LEU A 143 0.98 11.46 -6.48
CA LEU A 143 1.37 11.82 -5.11
C LEU A 143 0.82 10.84 -4.08
N ALA A 144 -0.45 10.45 -4.19
CA ALA A 144 -1.07 9.50 -3.27
C ALA A 144 -0.34 8.14 -3.30
N SER A 145 0.02 7.65 -4.48
CA SER A 145 0.78 6.42 -4.64
C SER A 145 2.22 6.56 -4.11
N SER A 146 2.93 7.65 -4.46
CA SER A 146 4.27 7.92 -3.91
C SER A 146 4.28 7.99 -2.39
N ALA A 147 3.20 8.52 -1.77
CA ALA A 147 3.08 8.56 -0.32
C ALA A 147 3.00 7.16 0.30
N VAL A 148 2.36 6.20 -0.38
CA VAL A 148 2.34 4.78 0.07
C VAL A 148 3.74 4.18 -0.01
N THR A 149 4.47 4.43 -1.09
CA THR A 149 5.86 3.99 -1.25
C THR A 149 6.75 4.55 -0.13
N GLU A 150 6.67 5.86 0.14
CA GLU A 150 7.40 6.50 1.24
C GLU A 150 7.03 5.89 2.62
N ALA A 151 5.76 5.57 2.85
CA ALA A 151 5.34 4.90 4.08
C ALA A 151 5.96 3.49 4.21
N ARG A 152 6.02 2.72 3.13
CA ARG A 152 6.68 1.40 3.09
C ARG A 152 8.18 1.49 3.37
N HIS A 153 8.82 2.54 2.88
CA HIS A 153 10.23 2.84 3.16
C HIS A 153 10.46 3.34 4.59
N GLY A 154 9.39 3.66 5.32
CA GLY A 154 9.47 4.17 6.70
C GLY A 154 9.56 5.67 6.81
N ASN A 155 9.35 6.41 5.73
CA ASN A 155 9.42 7.88 5.65
C ASN A 155 8.02 8.49 5.88
N PHE A 156 7.37 8.16 7.00
CA PHE A 156 5.98 8.55 7.28
C PHE A 156 5.75 10.06 7.26
N GLY A 157 6.75 10.87 7.61
CA GLY A 157 6.65 12.33 7.53
C GLY A 157 6.55 12.83 6.08
N ALA A 158 7.34 12.27 5.17
CA ALA A 158 7.26 12.56 3.74
C ALA A 158 5.93 12.07 3.16
N ALA A 159 5.51 10.86 3.51
CA ALA A 159 4.23 10.29 3.10
C ALA A 159 3.06 11.19 3.50
N GLU A 160 3.02 11.69 4.75
CA GLU A 160 1.96 12.57 5.23
C GLU A 160 1.90 13.89 4.44
N SER A 161 3.06 14.49 4.15
CA SER A 161 3.13 15.72 3.34
C SER A 161 2.62 15.50 1.90
N MET A 162 2.94 14.37 1.29
CA MET A 162 2.45 14.01 -0.04
C MET A 162 0.95 13.74 -0.06
N PHE A 163 0.40 13.09 0.98
CA PHE A 163 -1.04 12.91 1.12
C PHE A 163 -1.78 14.24 1.28
N ASP A 164 -1.26 15.16 2.10
CA ASP A 164 -1.86 16.48 2.29
C ASP A 164 -1.90 17.26 0.96
N GLU A 165 -0.81 17.21 0.17
CA GLU A 165 -0.77 17.81 -1.17
C GLU A 165 -1.77 17.12 -2.13
N ALA A 166 -1.82 15.79 -2.14
CA ALA A 166 -2.73 15.03 -2.98
C ALA A 166 -4.20 15.33 -2.67
N ILE A 167 -4.58 15.41 -1.39
CA ILE A 167 -5.94 15.79 -0.96
C ILE A 167 -6.25 17.21 -1.41
N SER A 168 -5.33 18.15 -1.21
CA SER A 168 -5.53 19.55 -1.62
C SER A 168 -5.75 19.69 -3.12
N LEU A 169 -4.97 18.96 -3.92
CA LEU A 169 -5.12 18.93 -5.38
C LEU A 169 -6.43 18.27 -5.81
N SER A 170 -6.84 17.17 -5.15
CA SER A 170 -8.09 16.48 -5.49
C SER A 170 -9.31 17.39 -5.32
N VAL A 171 -9.31 18.19 -4.24
CA VAL A 171 -10.35 19.19 -3.99
C VAL A 171 -10.31 20.29 -5.06
N ALA A 172 -9.12 20.79 -5.40
CA ALA A 172 -8.95 21.88 -6.36
C ALA A 172 -9.40 21.51 -7.79
N VAL A 173 -9.30 20.22 -8.17
CA VAL A 173 -9.77 19.74 -9.48
C VAL A 173 -11.20 19.23 -9.46
N GLY A 174 -11.93 19.37 -8.34
CA GLY A 174 -13.29 18.85 -8.20
C GLY A 174 -13.38 17.33 -8.22
N ALA A 175 -12.25 16.63 -8.05
CA ALA A 175 -12.25 15.20 -7.84
C ALA A 175 -12.81 14.91 -6.44
N HIS A 176 -13.55 13.80 -6.33
CA HIS A 176 -13.97 13.38 -4.99
C HIS A 176 -12.73 13.07 -4.15
N SER A 177 -12.49 13.81 -3.09
CA SER A 177 -11.35 13.66 -2.16
C SER A 177 -11.22 12.25 -1.59
N GLN A 178 -12.26 11.50 -1.68
CA GLN A 178 -12.45 10.16 -1.16
C GLN A 178 -11.56 9.11 -1.87
N VAL A 179 -11.19 9.28 -3.15
CA VAL A 179 -10.25 8.35 -3.80
C VAL A 179 -8.86 8.47 -3.18
N ALA A 180 -8.44 9.69 -2.83
CA ALA A 180 -7.23 9.89 -2.03
C ALA A 180 -7.38 9.27 -0.63
N TRP A 181 -8.58 9.29 -0.05
CA TRP A 181 -8.85 8.67 1.24
C TRP A 181 -8.71 7.15 1.23
N SER A 182 -9.02 6.45 0.12
CA SER A 182 -8.88 4.99 0.08
C SER A 182 -7.43 4.55 0.36
N VAL A 183 -6.47 5.17 -0.29
CA VAL A 183 -5.04 4.90 -0.07
C VAL A 183 -4.59 5.40 1.32
N PHE A 184 -5.10 6.56 1.76
CA PHE A 184 -4.80 7.14 3.07
C PHE A 184 -5.30 6.29 4.23
N THR A 185 -6.35 5.49 4.03
CA THR A 185 -6.89 4.59 5.07
C THR A 185 -5.86 3.52 5.46
N GLU A 186 -5.14 2.92 4.50
CA GLU A 186 -4.06 1.97 4.78
C GLU A 186 -2.91 2.64 5.55
N PHE A 187 -2.55 3.87 5.18
CA PHE A 187 -1.53 4.64 5.90
C PHE A 187 -1.91 4.89 7.37
N ARG A 188 -3.18 5.25 7.66
CA ARG A 188 -3.67 5.41 9.03
C ARG A 188 -3.71 4.10 9.80
N ALA A 189 -3.98 2.98 9.12
CA ALA A 189 -3.90 1.66 9.71
C ALA A 189 -2.47 1.33 10.16
N TRP A 190 -1.47 1.59 9.32
CA TRP A 190 -0.06 1.43 9.68
C TRP A 190 0.34 2.29 10.88
N GLN A 191 -0.15 3.52 10.98
CA GLN A 191 0.07 4.37 12.15
C GLN A 191 -0.61 3.85 13.42
N GLY A 192 -1.59 2.96 13.30
CA GLY A 192 -2.37 2.44 14.42
C GLY A 192 -3.45 3.41 14.91
N HIS A 193 -3.94 4.29 14.04
CA HIS A 193 -5.05 5.20 14.35
C HIS A 193 -6.39 4.47 14.23
N GLU A 194 -6.69 3.59 15.18
CA GLU A 194 -7.81 2.65 15.11
C GLU A 194 -9.16 3.32 14.80
N ALA A 195 -9.59 4.28 15.62
CA ALA A 195 -10.89 4.92 15.45
C ALA A 195 -11.04 5.60 14.08
N GLN A 196 -9.98 6.29 13.63
CA GLN A 196 -9.98 6.97 12.35
C GLN A 196 -9.98 5.97 11.19
N THR A 197 -9.15 4.92 11.24
CA THR A 197 -9.10 3.88 10.21
C THR A 197 -10.45 3.18 10.06
N ARG A 198 -11.10 2.80 11.16
CA ARG A 198 -12.41 2.14 11.13
C ARG A 198 -13.50 3.05 10.56
N LEU A 199 -13.50 4.34 10.94
CA LEU A 199 -14.45 5.32 10.40
C LEU A 199 -14.25 5.50 8.89
N MET A 200 -13.01 5.67 8.43
CA MET A 200 -12.69 5.81 7.01
C MET A 200 -13.05 4.56 6.21
N ALA A 201 -12.73 3.37 6.73
CA ALA A 201 -13.08 2.11 6.09
C ALA A 201 -14.60 1.91 5.98
N ASP A 202 -15.34 2.25 7.02
CA ASP A 202 -16.79 2.19 7.04
C ASP A 202 -17.41 3.16 6.01
N THR A 203 -16.89 4.39 5.92
CA THR A 203 -17.28 5.36 4.90
C THR A 203 -17.03 4.82 3.48
N LEU A 204 -15.82 4.27 3.23
CA LEU A 204 -15.48 3.66 1.95
C LEU A 204 -16.41 2.51 1.57
N MET A 205 -16.80 1.67 2.52
CA MET A 205 -17.68 0.52 2.25
C MET A 205 -19.15 0.90 2.09
N ARG A 206 -19.65 1.93 2.78
CA ARG A 206 -21.07 2.30 2.74
C ARG A 206 -21.41 3.29 1.63
N GLU A 207 -20.63 4.35 1.50
CA GLU A 207 -20.97 5.46 0.61
C GLU A 207 -20.56 5.18 -0.83
N TRP A 208 -19.60 4.27 -1.03
CA TRP A 208 -18.96 4.05 -2.32
C TRP A 208 -19.30 2.73 -2.98
N SER A 209 -19.81 1.76 -2.22
CA SER A 209 -20.34 0.51 -2.78
C SER A 209 -21.59 0.71 -3.65
N GLY A 210 -22.24 1.87 -3.55
CA GLY A 210 -23.46 2.20 -4.27
C GLY A 210 -23.33 3.25 -5.38
N GLU A 211 -22.26 4.05 -5.39
CA GLU A 211 -22.07 5.12 -6.38
C GLU A 211 -20.98 4.80 -7.42
N ARG A 212 -21.31 5.00 -8.63
CA ARG A 212 -20.80 4.74 -9.99
C ARG A 212 -19.28 4.74 -10.27
N TRP A 213 -18.35 4.85 -9.30
CA TRP A 213 -16.97 5.15 -9.67
C TRP A 213 -15.89 4.23 -9.14
N TYR A 214 -16.10 3.43 -8.06
CA TYR A 214 -15.00 2.65 -7.48
C TYR A 214 -15.45 1.36 -6.78
N GLY A 215 -15.66 0.29 -7.53
CA GLY A 215 -15.78 -1.07 -6.97
C GLY A 215 -14.54 -1.55 -6.20
N SER A 216 -13.41 -0.81 -6.34
CA SER A 216 -12.16 -1.10 -5.61
C SER A 216 -12.09 -0.51 -4.20
N SER A 217 -12.95 0.45 -3.81
CA SER A 217 -12.88 1.14 -2.51
C SER A 217 -13.07 0.19 -1.33
N THR A 218 -13.92 -0.83 -1.49
CA THR A 218 -14.09 -1.90 -0.50
C THR A 218 -12.78 -2.64 -0.25
N ASN A 219 -11.99 -2.94 -1.29
CA ASN A 219 -10.72 -3.65 -1.14
C ASN A 219 -9.67 -2.80 -0.42
N PHE A 220 -9.59 -1.50 -0.68
CA PHE A 220 -8.73 -0.59 0.09
C PHE A 220 -9.11 -0.56 1.58
N ALA A 221 -10.41 -0.48 1.87
CA ALA A 221 -10.91 -0.52 3.25
C ALA A 221 -10.54 -1.84 3.95
N LEU A 222 -10.76 -2.97 3.28
CA LEU A 222 -10.45 -4.30 3.82
C LEU A 222 -8.94 -4.52 4.00
N MET A 223 -8.09 -4.03 3.10
CA MET A 223 -6.63 -4.03 3.26
C MET A 223 -6.21 -3.24 4.51
N ALA A 224 -6.73 -2.03 4.65
CA ALA A 224 -6.45 -1.18 5.82
C ALA A 224 -6.90 -1.85 7.13
N LEU A 225 -8.10 -2.41 7.17
CA LEU A 225 -8.61 -3.14 8.34
C LEU A 225 -7.78 -4.39 8.64
N THR A 226 -7.30 -5.09 7.62
CA THR A 226 -6.42 -6.26 7.81
C THR A 226 -5.12 -5.85 8.51
N ILE A 227 -4.43 -4.82 8.03
CA ILE A 227 -3.19 -4.31 8.63
C ILE A 227 -3.43 -3.80 10.07
N LEU A 228 -4.50 -3.04 10.29
CA LEU A 228 -4.87 -2.54 11.61
C LEU A 228 -5.08 -3.71 12.59
N ASP A 229 -5.92 -4.67 12.23
CA ASP A 229 -6.28 -5.78 13.11
C ASP A 229 -5.09 -6.71 13.39
N LEU A 230 -4.20 -6.93 12.41
CA LEU A 230 -2.93 -7.61 12.63
C LEU A 230 -2.03 -6.87 13.63
N SER A 231 -1.96 -5.55 13.53
CA SER A 231 -1.16 -4.73 14.45
C SER A 231 -1.70 -4.76 15.88
N LEU A 232 -3.03 -4.85 16.04
CA LEU A 232 -3.73 -4.94 17.31
C LEU A 232 -3.78 -6.37 17.89
N GLY A 233 -3.45 -7.40 17.08
CA GLY A 233 -3.53 -8.80 17.45
C GLY A 233 -4.95 -9.39 17.33
N GLN A 234 -5.84 -8.75 16.58
CA GLN A 234 -7.21 -9.21 16.30
C GLN A 234 -7.23 -10.14 15.09
N TYR A 235 -6.57 -11.29 15.21
CA TYR A 235 -6.25 -12.16 14.08
C TYR A 235 -7.45 -12.75 13.34
N SER A 236 -8.52 -13.11 14.08
CA SER A 236 -9.73 -13.66 13.44
C SER A 236 -10.44 -12.63 12.57
N THR A 237 -10.48 -11.38 13.02
CA THR A 237 -11.06 -10.27 12.26
C THR A 237 -10.20 -9.92 11.05
N ALA A 238 -8.87 -9.83 11.24
CA ALA A 238 -7.92 -9.65 10.14
C ALA A 238 -8.07 -10.72 9.06
N LEU A 239 -8.23 -11.99 9.49
CA LEU A 239 -8.44 -13.13 8.58
C LEU A 239 -9.73 -12.98 7.76
N ALA A 240 -10.82 -12.53 8.39
CA ALA A 240 -12.09 -12.33 7.68
C ALA A 240 -11.97 -11.25 6.60
N HIS A 241 -11.31 -10.13 6.89
CA HIS A 241 -11.05 -9.06 5.94
C HIS A 241 -10.13 -9.52 4.79
N ALA A 242 -9.00 -10.14 5.13
CA ALA A 242 -8.04 -10.62 4.14
C ALA A 242 -8.63 -11.65 3.19
N ARG A 243 -9.45 -12.59 3.69
CA ARG A 243 -10.14 -13.59 2.86
C ARG A 243 -11.03 -12.96 1.82
N ARG A 244 -11.76 -11.92 2.18
CA ARG A 244 -12.67 -11.24 1.25
C ARG A 244 -11.89 -10.60 0.10
N VAL A 245 -10.76 -9.92 0.39
CA VAL A 245 -9.88 -9.38 -0.67
C VAL A 245 -9.29 -10.48 -1.54
N ALA A 246 -8.83 -11.59 -0.94
CA ALA A 246 -8.25 -12.70 -1.68
C ALA A 246 -9.27 -13.44 -2.57
N GLN A 247 -10.55 -13.50 -2.17
CA GLN A 247 -11.64 -14.08 -2.96
C GLN A 247 -11.94 -13.24 -4.21
N ASP A 248 -11.91 -11.92 -4.09
CA ASP A 248 -12.14 -11.01 -5.22
C ASP A 248 -10.93 -10.95 -6.16
N ASP A 249 -9.76 -11.29 -5.67
CA ASP A 249 -8.47 -11.28 -6.37
C ASP A 249 -8.24 -10.06 -7.29
N PRO A 250 -8.41 -8.83 -6.79
CA PRO A 250 -8.18 -7.64 -7.59
C PRO A 250 -6.69 -7.46 -7.90
N PRO A 251 -6.31 -7.05 -9.13
CA PRO A 251 -4.92 -6.68 -9.41
C PRO A 251 -4.36 -5.73 -8.36
N GLY A 252 -3.13 -5.96 -7.94
CA GLY A 252 -2.48 -5.24 -6.85
C GLY A 252 -2.84 -5.79 -5.47
N HIS A 253 -4.08 -5.61 -5.02
CA HIS A 253 -4.49 -6.01 -3.66
C HIS A 253 -4.58 -7.52 -3.47
N GLY A 254 -5.05 -8.27 -4.48
CA GLY A 254 -5.18 -9.73 -4.41
C GLY A 254 -3.86 -10.44 -4.17
N SER A 255 -2.77 -9.92 -4.74
CA SER A 255 -1.42 -10.43 -4.48
C SER A 255 -0.89 -9.94 -3.13
N ARG A 256 -1.06 -8.66 -2.81
CA ARG A 256 -0.51 -8.03 -1.62
C ARG A 256 -1.14 -8.50 -0.30
N VAL A 257 -2.40 -8.95 -0.33
CA VAL A 257 -3.10 -9.46 0.87
C VAL A 257 -2.62 -10.84 1.30
N LEU A 258 -2.02 -11.64 0.40
CA LEU A 258 -1.69 -13.04 0.68
C LEU A 258 -0.77 -13.23 1.88
N PRO A 259 0.32 -12.44 2.08
CA PRO A 259 1.16 -12.55 3.27
C PRO A 259 0.41 -12.26 4.56
N ASP A 260 -0.51 -11.29 4.54
CA ASP A 260 -1.32 -10.89 5.69
C ASP A 260 -2.36 -11.96 6.03
N LEU A 261 -2.95 -12.56 5.01
CA LEU A 261 -3.89 -13.66 5.16
C LEU A 261 -3.19 -14.87 5.80
N ILE A 262 -1.97 -15.21 5.37
CA ILE A 262 -1.18 -16.30 5.95
C ILE A 262 -0.87 -16.01 7.41
N GLU A 263 -0.40 -14.80 7.75
CA GLU A 263 -0.15 -14.42 9.15
C GLU A 263 -1.43 -14.55 9.98
N ALA A 264 -2.53 -13.96 9.51
CA ALA A 264 -3.81 -13.98 10.21
C ALA A 264 -4.33 -15.41 10.42
N ALA A 265 -4.25 -16.28 9.39
CA ALA A 265 -4.71 -17.65 9.44
C ALA A 265 -3.92 -18.49 10.45
N ILE A 266 -2.59 -18.42 10.43
CA ILE A 266 -1.73 -19.12 11.39
C ILE A 266 -1.99 -18.64 12.81
N ARG A 267 -2.15 -17.32 13.02
CA ARG A 267 -2.42 -16.74 14.34
C ARG A 267 -3.84 -17.06 14.85
N ALA A 268 -4.79 -17.29 13.94
CA ALA A 268 -6.15 -17.69 14.27
C ALA A 268 -6.32 -19.22 14.42
N GLY A 269 -5.24 -20.02 14.31
CA GLY A 269 -5.28 -21.48 14.39
C GLY A 269 -5.95 -22.16 13.18
N GLN A 270 -5.80 -21.56 11.99
CA GLN A 270 -6.38 -22.08 10.74
C GLN A 270 -5.28 -22.46 9.75
N GLU A 271 -4.37 -23.33 10.14
CA GLU A 271 -3.20 -23.75 9.36
C GLU A 271 -3.53 -24.28 7.96
N PRO A 272 -4.60 -25.08 7.73
CA PRO A 272 -4.93 -25.56 6.39
C PRO A 272 -5.24 -24.42 5.40
N ALA A 273 -5.88 -23.36 5.89
CA ALA A 273 -6.17 -22.19 5.06
C ALA A 273 -4.88 -21.42 4.71
N ALA A 274 -3.92 -21.34 5.63
CA ALA A 274 -2.63 -20.72 5.37
C ALA A 274 -1.81 -21.50 4.34
N ALA A 275 -1.84 -22.83 4.37
CA ALA A 275 -1.10 -23.68 3.43
C ALA A 275 -1.59 -23.47 1.98
N ALA A 276 -2.90 -23.49 1.74
CA ALA A 276 -3.45 -23.26 0.40
C ALA A 276 -3.11 -21.86 -0.16
N VAL A 277 -3.05 -20.85 0.69
CA VAL A 277 -2.66 -19.49 0.30
C VAL A 277 -1.16 -19.38 0.05
N LEU A 278 -0.35 -20.13 0.79
CA LEU A 278 1.10 -20.15 0.60
C LEU A 278 1.48 -20.66 -0.79
N ASP A 279 0.84 -21.69 -1.29
CA ASP A 279 1.05 -22.21 -2.66
C ASP A 279 0.75 -21.12 -3.72
N THR A 280 -0.33 -20.38 -3.52
CA THR A 280 -0.68 -19.24 -4.38
C THR A 280 0.36 -18.14 -4.33
N LEU A 281 0.82 -17.76 -3.12
CA LEU A 281 1.85 -16.75 -2.93
C LEU A 281 3.18 -17.20 -3.56
N GLU A 282 3.55 -18.47 -3.41
CA GLU A 282 4.76 -19.01 -4.00
C GLU A 282 4.75 -18.92 -5.52
N ALA A 283 3.65 -19.33 -6.15
CA ALA A 283 3.48 -19.24 -7.60
C ALA A 283 3.60 -17.77 -8.08
N ARG A 284 2.92 -16.84 -7.39
CA ARG A 284 2.93 -15.41 -7.76
C ARG A 284 4.27 -14.75 -7.51
N ALA A 285 4.87 -14.93 -6.35
CA ALA A 285 6.14 -14.33 -6.01
C ALA A 285 7.28 -14.83 -6.90
N SER A 286 7.26 -16.13 -7.26
CA SER A 286 8.21 -16.71 -8.21
C SER A 286 8.03 -16.14 -9.62
N ALA A 287 6.78 -15.97 -10.07
CA ALA A 287 6.48 -15.39 -11.37
C ALA A 287 6.82 -13.89 -11.43
N ALA A 288 6.59 -13.12 -10.36
CA ALA A 288 7.00 -11.73 -10.24
C ALA A 288 8.52 -11.59 -10.23
N GLY A 289 9.22 -12.39 -9.42
CA GLY A 289 10.68 -12.45 -9.34
C GLY A 289 11.33 -11.21 -8.71
N THR A 290 10.55 -10.27 -8.18
CA THR A 290 11.06 -9.03 -7.59
C THR A 290 11.66 -9.29 -6.20
N PRO A 291 12.64 -8.48 -5.74
CA PRO A 291 13.21 -8.63 -4.40
C PRO A 291 12.17 -8.58 -3.29
N TRP A 292 11.17 -7.69 -3.41
CA TRP A 292 10.08 -7.58 -2.45
C TRP A 292 9.21 -8.83 -2.42
N ALA A 293 8.73 -9.32 -3.58
CA ALA A 293 7.91 -10.52 -3.68
C ALA A 293 8.60 -11.73 -3.03
N LEU A 294 9.89 -11.93 -3.32
CA LEU A 294 10.68 -13.03 -2.78
C LEU A 294 10.94 -12.88 -1.27
N ALA A 295 11.07 -11.66 -0.76
CA ALA A 295 11.23 -11.39 0.67
C ALA A 295 9.95 -11.71 1.46
N VAL A 296 8.77 -11.27 0.96
CA VAL A 296 7.48 -11.59 1.60
C VAL A 296 7.16 -13.07 1.52
N LEU A 297 7.54 -13.76 0.43
CA LEU A 297 7.41 -15.22 0.32
C LEU A 297 8.23 -15.93 1.41
N ALA A 298 9.50 -15.56 1.58
CA ALA A 298 10.37 -16.15 2.59
C ALA A 298 9.81 -15.93 4.01
N ARG A 299 9.31 -14.71 4.32
CA ARG A 299 8.63 -14.42 5.59
C ARG A 299 7.38 -15.27 5.78
N SER A 300 6.56 -15.41 4.75
CA SER A 300 5.31 -16.15 4.83
C SER A 300 5.53 -17.65 5.01
N ARG A 301 6.54 -18.21 4.35
CA ARG A 301 7.01 -19.58 4.59
C ARG A 301 7.44 -19.76 6.05
N ALA A 302 8.22 -18.84 6.60
CA ALA A 302 8.62 -18.88 8.00
C ALA A 302 7.44 -18.89 8.96
N VAL A 303 6.41 -18.09 8.68
CA VAL A 303 5.17 -18.04 9.48
C VAL A 303 4.39 -19.35 9.37
N ALA A 304 4.21 -19.87 8.17
CA ALA A 304 3.47 -21.13 7.92
C ALA A 304 4.20 -22.35 8.50
N LEU A 305 5.53 -22.38 8.45
CA LEU A 305 6.38 -23.46 8.97
C LEU A 305 6.75 -23.28 10.45
N ALA A 306 5.98 -22.51 11.23
CA ALA A 306 6.34 -22.12 12.61
C ALA A 306 6.68 -23.32 13.53
N GLY A 307 6.18 -24.52 13.26
CA GLY A 307 6.49 -25.78 13.97
C GLY A 307 7.84 -26.40 13.61
N SER A 308 8.39 -26.09 12.44
CA SER A 308 9.56 -26.72 11.84
C SER A 308 10.88 -25.97 12.15
N ALA A 309 12.02 -26.65 11.98
CA ALA A 309 13.34 -26.03 12.03
C ALA A 309 13.60 -25.11 10.80
N GLU A 310 12.95 -25.38 9.68
CA GLU A 310 13.06 -24.61 8.44
C GLU A 310 12.53 -23.17 8.57
N ALA A 311 11.66 -22.92 9.57
CA ALA A 311 11.12 -21.59 9.84
C ALA A 311 12.25 -20.58 10.12
N GLU A 312 13.28 -20.96 10.86
CA GLU A 312 14.39 -20.05 11.16
C GLU A 312 15.17 -19.65 9.92
N THR A 313 15.53 -20.63 9.08
CA THR A 313 16.20 -20.37 7.80
C THR A 313 15.39 -19.44 6.92
N SER A 314 14.07 -19.63 6.88
CA SER A 314 13.15 -18.78 6.12
C SER A 314 13.07 -17.35 6.68
N TYR A 315 13.05 -17.15 8.02
CA TYR A 315 13.13 -15.82 8.62
C TYR A 315 14.45 -15.12 8.30
N GLN A 316 15.57 -15.84 8.40
CA GLN A 316 16.88 -15.29 8.07
C GLN A 316 16.99 -14.92 6.59
N ASP A 317 16.42 -15.73 5.70
CA ASP A 317 16.35 -15.42 4.27
C ASP A 317 15.49 -14.17 4.01
N ALA A 318 14.34 -14.07 4.64
CA ALA A 318 13.49 -12.88 4.54
C ALA A 318 14.23 -11.61 5.00
N LEU A 319 14.92 -11.66 6.13
CA LEU A 319 15.70 -10.53 6.64
C LEU A 319 16.84 -10.12 5.68
N ARG A 320 17.57 -11.11 5.10
CA ARG A 320 18.60 -10.81 4.09
C ARG A 320 18.04 -10.13 2.87
N ARG A 321 16.90 -10.63 2.35
CA ARG A 321 16.23 -10.05 1.17
C ARG A 321 15.72 -8.65 1.44
N PHE A 322 15.03 -8.41 2.56
CA PHE A 322 14.58 -7.07 2.94
C PHE A 322 15.73 -6.09 3.20
N ALA A 323 16.89 -6.56 3.69
CA ALA A 323 18.07 -5.70 3.87
C ALA A 323 18.62 -5.14 2.54
N ALA A 324 18.31 -5.77 1.41
CA ALA A 324 18.67 -5.29 0.08
C ALA A 324 17.59 -4.38 -0.55
N THR A 325 16.55 -4.01 0.20
CA THR A 325 15.45 -3.14 -0.23
C THR A 325 15.28 -1.96 0.71
N PRO A 326 14.63 -0.86 0.29
CA PRO A 326 14.31 0.26 1.17
C PRO A 326 13.09 0.01 2.09
N LEU A 327 12.46 -1.17 2.03
CA LEU A 327 11.20 -1.53 2.67
C LEU A 327 11.32 -1.69 4.20
N SER A 328 11.62 -0.59 4.89
CA SER A 328 11.90 -0.56 6.33
C SER A 328 10.72 -1.03 7.19
N ALA A 329 9.48 -0.74 6.79
CA ALA A 329 8.29 -1.17 7.52
C ALA A 329 8.13 -2.71 7.46
N GLU A 330 8.36 -3.32 6.29
CA GLU A 330 8.30 -4.77 6.09
C GLU A 330 9.45 -5.50 6.80
N MET A 331 10.65 -4.90 6.79
CA MET A 331 11.79 -5.39 7.57
C MET A 331 11.47 -5.42 9.07
N ALA A 332 10.90 -4.34 9.61
CA ALA A 332 10.52 -4.25 11.02
C ALA A 332 9.46 -5.30 11.38
N ARG A 333 8.49 -5.53 10.49
CA ARG A 333 7.46 -6.56 10.66
C ARG A 333 8.07 -7.97 10.64
N THR A 334 9.03 -8.22 9.76
CA THR A 334 9.75 -9.50 9.71
C THR A 334 10.51 -9.77 11.02
N ARG A 335 11.20 -8.76 11.57
CA ARG A 335 11.87 -8.86 12.89
C ARG A 335 10.87 -9.13 14.02
N LEU A 336 9.72 -8.48 14.01
CA LEU A 336 8.65 -8.72 14.99
C LEU A 336 8.22 -10.19 14.97
N LEU A 337 7.86 -10.71 13.80
CA LEU A 337 7.38 -12.09 13.64
C LEU A 337 8.45 -13.11 14.00
N TYR A 338 9.69 -12.87 13.61
CA TYR A 338 10.83 -13.72 13.97
C TYR A 338 11.09 -13.71 15.49
N GLY A 339 11.08 -12.52 16.10
CA GLY A 339 11.23 -12.39 17.55
C GLY A 339 10.14 -13.10 18.34
N GLU A 340 8.88 -12.99 17.89
CA GLU A 340 7.77 -13.73 18.47
C GLU A 340 7.93 -15.26 18.33
N TRP A 341 8.42 -15.72 17.20
CA TRP A 341 8.73 -17.13 16.97
C TRP A 341 9.87 -17.63 17.89
N LEU A 342 10.98 -16.90 17.99
CA LEU A 342 12.09 -17.20 18.89
C LEU A 342 11.66 -17.26 20.36
N ARG A 343 10.79 -16.33 20.80
CA ARG A 343 10.24 -16.33 22.15
C ARG A 343 9.42 -17.60 22.44
N ARG A 344 8.58 -18.03 21.54
CA ARG A 344 7.84 -19.29 21.66
C ARG A 344 8.75 -20.50 21.73
N ARG A 345 9.93 -20.46 21.08
CA ARG A 345 11.01 -21.46 21.17
C ARG A 345 11.88 -21.30 22.40
N ARG A 346 11.54 -20.41 23.35
CA ARG A 346 12.27 -20.11 24.59
C ARG A 346 13.69 -19.57 24.37
N ARG A 347 14.03 -19.12 23.17
CA ARG A 347 15.30 -18.45 22.82
C ARG A 347 15.21 -16.96 23.19
N ARG A 348 15.17 -16.68 24.50
CA ARG A 348 14.82 -15.36 25.04
C ARG A 348 15.79 -14.25 24.62
N LYS A 349 17.10 -14.54 24.58
CA LYS A 349 18.11 -13.56 24.18
C LYS A 349 17.96 -13.15 22.71
N ASP A 350 17.88 -14.13 21.82
CA ASP A 350 17.73 -13.90 20.38
C ASP A 350 16.39 -13.22 20.07
N ALA A 351 15.31 -13.62 20.77
CA ALA A 351 14.01 -12.97 20.68
C ALA A 351 14.08 -11.50 21.08
N SER A 352 14.77 -11.20 22.21
CA SER A 352 14.93 -9.83 22.71
C SER A 352 15.64 -8.94 21.69
N GLU A 353 16.68 -9.45 21.01
CA GLU A 353 17.40 -8.72 19.97
C GLU A 353 16.48 -8.34 18.79
N GLN A 354 15.75 -9.31 18.25
CA GLN A 354 14.84 -9.07 17.12
C GLN A 354 13.69 -8.13 17.50
N LEU A 355 13.09 -8.35 18.68
CA LEU A 355 11.97 -7.54 19.16
C LEU A 355 12.38 -6.10 19.51
N ALA A 356 13.57 -5.90 20.07
CA ALA A 356 14.13 -4.57 20.33
C ALA A 356 14.39 -3.82 19.01
N GLY A 357 14.96 -4.51 18.01
CA GLY A 357 15.13 -3.98 16.66
C GLY A 357 13.81 -3.59 15.99
N ALA A 358 12.78 -4.44 16.11
CA ALA A 358 11.43 -4.15 15.60
C ALA A 358 10.81 -2.95 16.33
N LEU A 359 10.84 -2.91 17.66
CA LEU A 359 10.32 -1.80 18.46
C LEU A 359 10.99 -0.47 18.10
N SER A 360 12.31 -0.45 18.01
CA SER A 360 13.06 0.74 17.61
C SER A 360 12.67 1.23 16.22
N ALA A 361 12.58 0.32 15.24
CA ALA A 361 12.18 0.65 13.88
C ALA A 361 10.74 1.20 13.83
N PHE A 362 9.76 0.53 14.42
CA PHE A 362 8.38 0.96 14.45
C PHE A 362 8.18 2.30 15.18
N THR A 363 8.93 2.54 16.26
CA THR A 363 8.90 3.82 16.97
C THR A 363 9.44 4.95 16.10
N ARG A 364 10.54 4.72 15.40
CA ARG A 364 11.14 5.70 14.48
C ARG A 364 10.20 6.02 13.30
N ILE A 365 9.59 4.98 12.72
CA ILE A 365 8.64 5.10 11.60
C ILE A 365 7.35 5.81 12.04
N GLY A 366 6.90 5.61 13.29
CA GLY A 366 5.65 6.17 13.81
C GLY A 366 4.46 5.21 13.73
N THR A 367 4.70 3.89 13.63
CA THR A 367 3.68 2.83 13.60
C THR A 367 3.35 2.35 15.01
N ALA A 368 2.53 3.14 15.73
CA ALA A 368 2.33 2.99 17.19
C ALA A 368 1.77 1.61 17.59
N ALA A 369 0.83 1.04 16.85
CA ALA A 369 0.22 -0.25 17.20
C ALA A 369 1.21 -1.41 17.07
N PHE A 370 2.01 -1.45 16.00
CA PHE A 370 3.08 -2.42 15.84
C PHE A 370 4.19 -2.22 16.88
N ALA A 371 4.54 -0.97 17.22
CA ALA A 371 5.49 -0.67 18.29
C ALA A 371 5.00 -1.20 19.65
N GLN A 372 3.72 -1.01 19.97
CA GLN A 372 3.11 -1.55 21.20
C GLN A 372 3.12 -3.09 21.21
N ARG A 373 2.81 -3.74 20.06
CA ARG A 373 2.88 -5.20 19.93
C ARG A 373 4.31 -5.68 20.18
N ALA A 374 5.32 -5.07 19.52
CA ALA A 374 6.72 -5.39 19.71
C ALA A 374 7.19 -5.19 21.16
N GLY A 375 6.75 -4.10 21.81
CA GLY A 375 7.07 -3.80 23.22
C GLY A 375 6.49 -4.82 24.18
N ARG A 376 5.24 -5.25 23.98
CA ARG A 376 4.61 -6.32 24.81
C ARG A 376 5.36 -7.65 24.67
N GLU A 377 5.72 -8.02 23.43
CA GLU A 377 6.46 -9.25 23.17
C GLU A 377 7.89 -9.21 23.73
N LEU A 378 8.56 -8.05 23.63
CA LEU A 378 9.87 -7.82 24.23
C LEU A 378 9.83 -7.94 25.75
N ALA A 379 8.87 -7.31 26.42
CA ALA A 379 8.68 -7.42 27.86
C ALA A 379 8.43 -8.88 28.28
N ALA A 380 7.70 -9.66 27.50
CA ALA A 380 7.42 -11.07 27.74
C ALA A 380 8.67 -11.98 27.60
N THR A 381 9.78 -11.50 27.06
CA THR A 381 11.07 -12.26 27.06
C THR A 381 11.68 -12.33 28.45
N GLY A 382 11.36 -11.39 29.36
CA GLY A 382 11.98 -11.27 30.68
C GLY A 382 13.45 -10.85 30.62
N VAL A 383 13.96 -10.49 29.46
CA VAL A 383 15.29 -9.90 29.29
C VAL A 383 15.12 -8.38 29.41
N GLY A 384 15.75 -7.77 30.42
CA GLY A 384 15.69 -6.31 30.59
C GLY A 384 16.15 -5.57 29.33
N PRO A 385 15.62 -4.37 29.04
CA PRO A 385 16.04 -3.63 27.87
C PRO A 385 17.55 -3.37 27.96
N ALA A 386 18.28 -3.78 26.90
CA ALA A 386 19.61 -3.25 26.70
C ALA A 386 19.47 -1.72 26.66
N THR A 387 20.29 -1.02 27.45
CA THR A 387 20.31 0.45 27.54
C THR A 387 20.34 1.06 26.15
N THR A 388 19.18 1.43 25.61
CA THR A 388 19.09 2.17 24.36
C THR A 388 19.54 3.60 24.64
N VAL A 389 20.63 3.98 24.00
CA VAL A 389 21.04 5.39 23.89
C VAL A 389 19.83 6.16 23.32
N PRO A 390 19.39 7.27 23.95
CA PRO A 390 18.30 8.07 23.40
C PRO A 390 18.67 8.55 22.00
N ALA A 391 17.79 8.33 21.03
CA ALA A 391 17.95 8.91 19.70
C ALA A 391 18.00 10.45 19.82
N PRO A 392 18.79 11.17 18.99
CA PRO A 392 18.80 12.61 18.98
C PRO A 392 17.39 13.15 18.72
N PRO A 393 17.03 14.32 19.28
CA PRO A 393 15.69 14.87 19.15
C PRO A 393 15.33 15.05 17.66
N GLU A 394 14.26 14.40 17.23
CA GLU A 394 13.76 14.51 15.85
C GLU A 394 13.33 15.95 15.55
N ALA A 395 13.71 16.46 14.39
CA ALA A 395 13.22 17.75 13.91
C ALA A 395 11.69 17.71 13.69
N LEU A 396 11.02 18.85 13.92
CA LEU A 396 9.60 18.98 13.62
C LEU A 396 9.36 18.82 12.13
N THR A 397 8.33 18.04 11.75
CA THR A 397 7.84 18.05 10.37
C THR A 397 7.30 19.44 10.00
N PRO A 398 7.17 19.79 8.71
CA PRO A 398 6.60 21.06 8.28
C PRO A 398 5.22 21.34 8.89
N GLN A 399 4.36 20.31 8.98
CA GLN A 399 3.03 20.41 9.56
C GLN A 399 3.07 20.60 11.07
N GLU A 400 3.88 19.80 11.78
CA GLU A 400 4.10 19.98 13.24
C GLU A 400 4.64 21.37 13.55
N ARG A 401 5.60 21.86 12.76
CA ARG A 401 6.16 23.21 12.89
C ARG A 401 5.09 24.26 12.68
N ARG A 402 4.30 24.18 11.58
CA ARG A 402 3.25 25.15 11.28
C ARG A 402 2.19 25.23 12.39
N ILE A 403 1.71 24.06 12.86
CA ILE A 403 0.72 23.99 13.96
C ILE A 403 1.31 24.48 15.27
N ALA A 404 2.56 24.12 15.58
CA ALA A 404 3.26 24.60 16.77
C ALA A 404 3.50 26.13 16.75
N GLU A 405 3.80 26.72 15.59
CA GLU A 405 3.94 28.17 15.40
C GLU A 405 2.60 28.91 15.60
N LEU A 406 1.49 28.40 15.05
CA LEU A 406 0.15 28.95 15.27
C LEU A 406 -0.23 28.88 16.76
N ALA A 407 0.06 27.75 17.38
CA ALA A 407 -0.15 27.57 18.81
C ALA A 407 0.73 28.46 19.67
N ALA A 408 1.99 28.73 19.26
CA ALA A 408 2.91 29.69 19.94
C ALA A 408 2.43 31.12 19.82
N ARG A 409 1.68 31.47 18.76
CA ARG A 409 1.02 32.79 18.58
C ARG A 409 -0.24 32.92 19.42
N GLY A 410 -0.64 31.92 20.19
CA GLY A 410 -1.78 31.97 21.12
C GLY A 410 -3.10 31.44 20.56
N MET A 411 -3.15 30.98 19.30
CA MET A 411 -4.38 30.42 18.71
C MET A 411 -4.77 29.12 19.44
N ASN A 412 -6.05 28.95 19.77
CA ASN A 412 -6.57 27.70 20.34
C ASN A 412 -6.78 26.64 19.24
N ASN A 413 -7.09 25.38 19.63
CA ASN A 413 -7.20 24.29 18.66
C ASN A 413 -8.38 24.47 17.70
N ALA A 414 -9.46 25.11 18.14
CA ALA A 414 -10.59 25.43 17.27
C ALA A 414 -10.23 26.49 16.23
N GLU A 415 -9.46 27.52 16.62
CA GLU A 415 -8.97 28.55 15.69
C GLU A 415 -7.95 27.98 14.68
N ILE A 416 -7.07 27.08 15.12
CA ILE A 416 -6.13 26.39 14.22
C ILE A 416 -6.87 25.47 13.25
N SER A 417 -7.95 24.82 13.69
CA SER A 417 -8.78 23.94 12.85
C SER A 417 -9.64 24.68 11.83
N GLN A 418 -9.83 25.99 11.97
CA GLN A 418 -10.46 26.85 10.95
C GLN A 418 -9.55 27.10 9.73
N GLN A 419 -8.25 26.80 9.85
CA GLN A 419 -7.37 26.79 8.68
C GLN A 419 -7.82 25.66 7.73
N PRO A 420 -7.79 25.88 6.40
CA PRO A 420 -8.20 24.86 5.45
C PRO A 420 -7.52 23.52 5.72
N PHE A 421 -8.32 22.44 5.82
CA PHE A 421 -7.87 21.04 5.85
C PHE A 421 -7.37 20.46 7.18
N ILE A 422 -7.59 21.10 8.35
CA ILE A 422 -7.19 20.54 9.65
C ILE A 422 -8.40 20.52 10.59
N ASN A 423 -8.78 19.35 11.11
CA ASN A 423 -9.78 19.27 12.18
C ASN A 423 -9.15 19.38 13.58
N ALA A 424 -9.97 19.66 14.60
CA ALA A 424 -9.48 19.90 15.97
C ALA A 424 -8.73 18.70 16.58
N SER A 425 -9.12 17.46 16.25
CA SER A 425 -8.44 16.24 16.72
C SER A 425 -7.07 16.06 16.05
N THR A 426 -6.93 16.49 14.82
CA THR A 426 -5.65 16.50 14.08
C THR A 426 -4.70 17.54 14.66
N VAL A 427 -5.21 18.70 15.09
CA VAL A 427 -4.40 19.74 15.77
C VAL A 427 -3.82 19.21 17.09
N ASP A 428 -4.63 18.57 17.92
CA ASP A 428 -4.18 17.97 19.18
C ASP A 428 -3.09 16.91 18.98
N TYR A 429 -3.26 16.08 17.97
CA TYR A 429 -2.28 15.08 17.61
C TYR A 429 -0.92 15.67 17.22
N HIS A 430 -0.90 16.65 16.32
CA HIS A 430 0.34 17.32 15.90
C HIS A 430 1.00 18.12 17.03
N LEU A 431 0.22 18.78 17.89
CA LEU A 431 0.75 19.45 19.07
C LEU A 431 1.38 18.48 20.05
N SER A 432 0.74 17.33 20.30
CA SER A 432 1.30 16.29 21.18
C SER A 432 2.63 15.75 20.65
N LYS A 433 2.74 15.54 19.34
CA LYS A 433 4.00 15.15 18.70
C LYS A 433 5.06 16.25 18.76
N ALA A 434 4.68 17.50 18.48
CA ALA A 434 5.58 18.64 18.55
C ALA A 434 6.12 18.82 19.98
N PHE A 435 5.25 18.68 21.00
CA PHE A 435 5.68 18.78 22.40
C PHE A 435 6.70 17.71 22.77
N ARG A 436 6.45 16.46 22.34
CA ARG A 436 7.39 15.35 22.57
C ARG A 436 8.73 15.60 21.90
N LYS A 437 8.74 16.03 20.63
CA LYS A 437 9.97 16.30 19.87
C LYS A 437 10.75 17.51 20.41
N LEU A 438 10.05 18.52 20.91
CA LEU A 438 10.65 19.71 21.51
C LEU A 438 11.05 19.52 22.99
N GLY A 439 10.69 18.37 23.59
CA GLY A 439 10.94 18.09 25.01
C GLY A 439 10.16 19.02 25.94
N ILE A 440 8.94 19.43 25.56
CA ILE A 440 8.08 20.32 26.37
C ILE A 440 6.77 19.62 26.75
N THR A 441 6.20 20.01 27.88
CA THR A 441 4.98 19.42 28.43
C THR A 441 3.78 20.37 28.36
N SER A 442 3.98 21.61 27.88
CA SER A 442 2.89 22.59 27.84
C SER A 442 3.02 23.54 26.65
N ARG A 443 1.86 23.99 26.15
CA ARG A 443 1.73 24.97 25.05
C ARG A 443 2.44 26.27 25.32
N ARG A 444 2.49 26.73 26.57
CA ARG A 444 3.16 27.98 26.96
C ARG A 444 4.66 27.98 26.63
N ARG A 445 5.31 26.79 26.65
CA ARG A 445 6.73 26.66 26.35
C ARG A 445 7.06 26.63 24.85
N LEU A 446 6.05 26.61 23.98
CA LEU A 446 6.26 26.64 22.52
C LEU A 446 6.93 27.94 22.07
N ARG A 447 6.50 29.10 22.63
CA ARG A 447 7.05 30.39 22.28
C ARG A 447 8.56 30.48 22.58
N ASP A 448 8.98 29.91 23.71
CA ASP A 448 10.40 29.94 24.12
C ASP A 448 11.27 29.02 23.28
N LYS A 449 10.69 27.92 22.75
CA LYS A 449 11.39 26.90 21.95
C LYS A 449 11.43 27.22 20.45
N LEU A 450 10.42 27.89 19.90
CA LEU A 450 10.32 28.22 18.48
C LEU A 450 10.73 29.67 18.16
N GLY A 451 10.86 30.49 19.14
CA GLY A 451 11.19 31.94 19.01
C GLY A 451 12.68 32.25 19.03
N ARG A 452 13.56 31.24 18.80
CA ARG A 452 15.01 31.46 18.64
C ARG A 452 15.46 31.20 17.23
#